data_062f88f7a05e7a4e9104478701c94056
#
_entry.id   062f88f7a05e7a4e9104478701c94056
#
_cell.length_a   1.000
_cell.length_b   1.000
_cell.length_c   1.000
_cell.angle_alpha   90.00
_cell.angle_beta   90.00
_cell.angle_gamma   90.00
#
_symmetry.space_group_name_H-M   'P 1'
#
loop_
_entity.id
_entity.type
_entity.pdbx_description
1 polymer ?
#
loop_
_entity_poly.entity_id
_entity_poly.type
_entity_poly.pdbx_seq_one_letter_code
_entity_poly.pdbx_strand_id
1 'polypeptide(L)'
;MLFRSLVWKTGEGFNVRPYYRAENLEGIKFLGSQAGEFPYVRGTRAHNRWRVHQTVSVVCPKEANAEALKILNAGVDSLGFCIASEAFTAADLDTLLGEICIPAVQLTFCGQKTADVAELVLAKIEKEGIAKEDVRIAFCIDPLVKGLSTKGDFCSPNGEKCFAQIGRAHV
;
A
#
# COMPACT_ATOMS: atom_id res chain seq x y z
N MET A 1 -34.09 -16.44 33.42
CA MET A 1 -34.24 -14.98 33.17
C MET A 1 -32.95 -14.16 33.42
N LEU A 2 -31.85 -14.77 33.86
CA LEU A 2 -30.63 -14.07 34.30
C LEU A 2 -29.73 -13.48 33.17
N PHE A 3 -29.92 -13.87 31.91
CA PHE A 3 -28.99 -13.46 30.86
C PHE A 3 -29.44 -12.29 29.97
N ARG A 4 -30.67 -11.78 30.15
CA ARG A 4 -31.14 -10.61 29.37
C ARG A 4 -30.44 -9.32 29.71
N SER A 5 -29.93 -9.19 30.93
CA SER A 5 -29.17 -8.02 31.40
C SER A 5 -27.72 -7.99 30.86
N LEU A 6 -27.21 -9.12 30.34
CA LEU A 6 -25.86 -9.23 29.81
C LEU A 6 -25.82 -9.03 28.28
N VAL A 7 -26.95 -8.75 27.65
CA VAL A 7 -27.00 -8.44 26.22
C VAL A 7 -26.53 -7.02 25.99
N TRP A 8 -25.41 -6.90 25.24
CA TRP A 8 -24.89 -5.59 24.88
C TRP A 8 -25.61 -5.08 23.63
N LYS A 9 -26.17 -3.88 23.75
CA LYS A 9 -26.75 -3.15 22.63
C LYS A 9 -25.66 -2.27 22.02
N THR A 10 -25.31 -2.54 20.76
CA THR A 10 -24.29 -1.77 20.05
C THR A 10 -24.87 -0.47 19.50
N GLY A 11 -24.01 0.51 19.22
CA GLY A 11 -24.41 1.77 18.58
C GLY A 11 -24.92 1.59 17.16
N GLU A 12 -24.53 0.47 16.47
CA GLU A 12 -24.92 0.11 15.11
C GLU A 12 -26.32 -0.53 15.04
N GLY A 13 -27.02 -0.69 16.17
CA GLY A 13 -28.41 -1.13 16.23
C GLY A 13 -28.61 -2.65 16.30
N PHE A 14 -27.58 -3.45 16.52
CA PHE A 14 -27.70 -4.88 16.79
C PHE A 14 -27.31 -5.24 18.22
N ASN A 15 -27.74 -6.42 18.66
CA ASN A 15 -27.49 -6.91 20.01
C ASN A 15 -26.45 -8.02 20.00
N VAL A 16 -25.42 -7.90 20.85
CA VAL A 16 -24.44 -8.96 21.09
C VAL A 16 -24.87 -9.75 22.32
N ARG A 17 -25.02 -11.06 22.16
CA ARG A 17 -25.38 -11.98 23.24
C ARG A 17 -24.14 -12.35 24.06
N PRO A 18 -24.28 -12.69 25.35
CA PRO A 18 -23.15 -13.10 26.18
C PRO A 18 -22.50 -14.42 25.74
N TYR A 19 -23.24 -15.26 25.00
CA TYR A 19 -22.74 -16.47 24.36
C TYR A 19 -23.57 -16.84 23.13
N TYR A 20 -22.98 -17.64 22.25
CA TYR A 20 -23.59 -18.18 21.02
C TYR A 20 -23.48 -19.71 21.02
N ARG A 21 -24.46 -20.39 20.43
CA ARG A 21 -24.52 -21.85 20.26
C ARG A 21 -24.60 -22.22 18.79
N ALA A 22 -24.49 -23.53 18.49
CA ALA A 22 -24.57 -24.04 17.13
C ALA A 22 -25.85 -23.62 16.39
N GLU A 23 -27.00 -23.58 17.09
CA GLU A 23 -28.28 -23.10 16.57
C GLU A 23 -28.25 -21.66 16.04
N ASN A 24 -27.34 -20.83 16.55
CA ASN A 24 -27.17 -19.43 16.09
C ASN A 24 -26.38 -19.35 14.77
N LEU A 25 -25.79 -20.44 14.32
CA LEU A 25 -25.10 -20.54 13.04
C LEU A 25 -26.04 -20.98 11.92
N GLU A 26 -27.26 -21.43 12.26
CA GLU A 26 -28.26 -21.81 11.28
C GLU A 26 -28.63 -20.61 10.38
N GLY A 27 -28.60 -20.83 9.07
CA GLY A 27 -28.90 -19.77 8.08
C GLY A 27 -27.71 -18.88 7.69
N ILE A 28 -26.54 -19.04 8.29
CA ILE A 28 -25.34 -18.33 7.88
C ILE A 28 -24.74 -19.01 6.63
N LYS A 29 -24.81 -18.32 5.49
CA LYS A 29 -24.49 -18.92 4.18
C LYS A 29 -23.02 -19.27 3.95
N PHE A 30 -22.09 -18.65 4.67
CA PHE A 30 -20.66 -18.71 4.37
C PHE A 30 -19.80 -19.33 5.48
N LEU A 31 -20.41 -20.19 6.32
CA LEU A 31 -19.68 -20.86 7.42
C LEU A 31 -18.52 -21.72 6.94
N GLY A 32 -18.68 -22.39 5.78
CA GLY A 32 -17.68 -23.27 5.19
C GLY A 32 -16.63 -22.56 4.32
N SER A 33 -16.76 -21.22 4.10
CA SER A 33 -15.84 -20.50 3.24
C SER A 33 -14.43 -20.42 3.85
N GLN A 34 -13.42 -20.68 3.03
CA GLN A 34 -12.03 -20.55 3.44
C GLN A 34 -11.52 -19.11 3.20
N ALA A 35 -10.45 -18.74 3.89
CA ALA A 35 -9.77 -17.48 3.64
C ALA A 35 -9.14 -17.51 2.24
N GLY A 36 -9.28 -16.46 1.46
CA GLY A 36 -8.80 -16.37 0.08
C GLY A 36 -9.77 -16.89 -0.98
N GLU A 37 -10.92 -17.44 -0.61
CA GLU A 37 -11.97 -17.90 -1.53
C GLU A 37 -13.03 -16.81 -1.75
N PHE A 38 -13.51 -16.69 -2.99
CA PHE A 38 -14.65 -15.82 -3.31
C PHE A 38 -15.91 -16.30 -2.54
N PRO A 39 -16.71 -15.43 -1.94
CA PRO A 39 -16.74 -13.97 -1.98
C PRO A 39 -15.88 -13.25 -0.90
N TYR A 40 -14.80 -13.84 -0.44
CA TYR A 40 -13.80 -13.28 0.48
C TYR A 40 -14.33 -12.90 1.87
N VAL A 41 -15.32 -13.62 2.36
CA VAL A 41 -15.95 -13.37 3.68
C VAL A 41 -14.95 -13.45 4.85
N ARG A 42 -13.91 -14.26 4.68
CA ARG A 42 -12.83 -14.45 5.68
C ARG A 42 -11.52 -13.78 5.28
N GLY A 43 -11.56 -12.84 4.34
CA GLY A 43 -10.41 -12.11 3.85
C GLY A 43 -9.87 -12.63 2.52
N THR A 44 -9.10 -11.80 1.85
CA THR A 44 -8.58 -12.03 0.49
C THR A 44 -7.33 -12.91 0.44
N ARG A 45 -6.77 -13.29 1.59
CA ARG A 45 -5.51 -14.06 1.68
C ARG A 45 -5.73 -15.37 2.43
N ALA A 46 -5.25 -16.46 1.85
CA ALA A 46 -5.27 -17.78 2.48
C ALA A 46 -4.25 -17.94 3.63
N HIS A 47 -3.26 -17.06 3.70
CA HIS A 47 -2.15 -17.15 4.65
C HIS A 47 -1.94 -15.84 5.40
N ASN A 48 -1.52 -15.92 6.66
CA ASN A 48 -1.15 -14.80 7.52
C ASN A 48 0.29 -14.33 7.26
N ARG A 49 0.71 -14.23 6.00
CA ARG A 49 2.01 -13.66 5.63
C ARG A 49 1.81 -12.17 5.35
N TRP A 50 2.08 -11.34 6.33
CA TRP A 50 2.19 -9.88 6.14
C TRP A 50 3.64 -9.50 5.95
N ARG A 51 3.86 -8.34 5.38
CA ARG A 51 5.18 -7.72 5.26
C ARG A 51 5.36 -6.70 6.37
N VAL A 52 6.56 -6.63 6.89
CA VAL A 52 6.94 -5.57 7.82
C VAL A 52 7.35 -4.37 6.97
N HIS A 53 6.60 -3.28 7.11
CA HIS A 53 6.79 -2.07 6.31
C HIS A 53 7.36 -0.94 7.16
N GLN A 54 8.36 -0.24 6.62
CA GLN A 54 8.87 0.98 7.23
C GLN A 54 9.08 2.05 6.17
N THR A 55 8.67 3.29 6.51
CA THR A 55 8.83 4.46 5.64
C THR A 55 10.05 5.26 6.04
N VAL A 56 10.84 5.67 5.04
CA VAL A 56 12.03 6.51 5.16
C VAL A 56 11.75 7.85 4.45
N SER A 57 12.05 8.95 5.11
CA SER A 57 11.97 10.29 4.51
C SER A 57 13.21 10.55 3.67
N VAL A 58 13.02 10.89 2.38
CA VAL A 58 14.10 11.13 1.45
C VAL A 58 14.35 12.64 1.32
N VAL A 59 15.24 13.14 2.16
CA VAL A 59 15.80 14.51 2.05
C VAL A 59 17.12 14.45 1.28
N CYS A 60 17.98 13.50 1.64
CA CYS A 60 19.23 13.20 0.95
C CYS A 60 19.18 11.71 0.49
N PRO A 61 19.27 11.42 -0.82
CA PRO A 61 19.17 10.04 -1.34
C PRO A 61 20.20 9.08 -0.72
N LYS A 62 21.43 9.53 -0.51
CA LYS A 62 22.50 8.72 0.08
C LYS A 62 22.24 8.34 1.54
N GLU A 63 21.75 9.28 2.35
CA GLU A 63 21.44 9.02 3.75
C GLU A 63 20.21 8.12 3.87
N ALA A 64 19.19 8.38 3.06
CA ALA A 64 17.99 7.55 3.00
C ALA A 64 18.30 6.11 2.55
N ASN A 65 19.23 5.91 1.60
CA ASN A 65 19.71 4.58 1.20
C ASN A 65 20.42 3.88 2.36
N ALA A 66 21.32 4.54 3.07
CA ALA A 66 22.04 3.96 4.21
C ALA A 66 21.06 3.55 5.33
N GLU A 67 20.03 4.36 5.59
CA GLU A 67 18.98 4.03 6.54
C GLU A 67 18.14 2.84 6.06
N ALA A 68 17.75 2.82 4.79
CA ALA A 68 16.99 1.74 4.18
C ALA A 68 17.73 0.39 4.26
N LEU A 69 19.03 0.35 3.96
CA LEU A 69 19.85 -0.85 4.06
C LEU A 69 19.94 -1.33 5.52
N LYS A 70 20.08 -0.42 6.48
CA LYS A 70 20.05 -0.76 7.90
C LYS A 70 18.74 -1.38 8.33
N ILE A 71 17.60 -0.83 7.85
CA ILE A 71 16.26 -1.31 8.14
C ILE A 71 16.04 -2.70 7.53
N LEU A 72 16.47 -2.92 6.29
CA LEU A 72 16.39 -4.22 5.62
C LEU A 72 17.19 -5.29 6.38
N ASN A 73 18.40 -4.95 6.83
CA ASN A 73 19.22 -5.85 7.65
C ASN A 73 18.60 -6.16 9.02
N ALA A 74 17.70 -5.32 9.51
CA ALA A 74 16.93 -5.57 10.73
C ALA A 74 15.68 -6.45 10.52
N GLY A 75 15.41 -6.91 9.28
CA GLY A 75 14.34 -7.85 8.97
C GLY A 75 13.07 -7.22 8.42
N VAL A 76 13.09 -5.95 8.02
CA VAL A 76 12.02 -5.31 7.25
C VAL A 76 12.07 -5.82 5.81
N ASP A 77 10.93 -6.13 5.20
CA ASP A 77 10.81 -6.66 3.84
C ASP A 77 9.97 -5.77 2.91
N SER A 78 9.56 -4.60 3.41
CA SER A 78 8.83 -3.59 2.65
C SER A 78 9.30 -2.18 3.03
N LEU A 79 9.74 -1.39 2.07
CA LEU A 79 10.23 -0.04 2.27
C LEU A 79 9.29 0.99 1.62
N GLY A 80 9.00 2.06 2.35
CA GLY A 80 8.38 3.26 1.82
C GLY A 80 9.40 4.39 1.69
N PHE A 81 9.41 5.10 0.56
CA PHE A 81 10.21 6.29 0.36
C PHE A 81 9.31 7.51 0.21
N CYS A 82 9.37 8.42 1.17
CA CYS A 82 8.65 9.68 1.11
C CYS A 82 9.57 10.77 0.56
N ILE A 83 9.40 11.10 -0.73
CA ILE A 83 10.26 12.03 -1.46
C ILE A 83 9.72 13.44 -1.31
N ALA A 84 10.45 14.27 -0.57
CA ALA A 84 10.09 15.68 -0.34
C ALA A 84 10.61 16.61 -1.43
N SER A 85 11.66 16.21 -2.16
CA SER A 85 12.31 17.05 -3.18
C SER A 85 11.43 17.22 -4.43
N GLU A 86 11.31 18.44 -4.90
CA GLU A 86 10.67 18.75 -6.17
C GLU A 86 11.57 18.47 -7.39
N ALA A 87 12.89 18.35 -7.20
CA ALA A 87 13.89 18.14 -8.23
C ALA A 87 14.58 16.78 -8.09
N PHE A 88 13.79 15.72 -7.94
CA PHE A 88 14.31 14.34 -7.84
C PHE A 88 14.65 13.78 -9.22
N THR A 89 15.86 13.29 -9.40
CA THR A 89 16.42 12.87 -10.69
C THR A 89 16.65 11.36 -10.76
N ALA A 90 16.94 10.84 -11.96
CA ALA A 90 17.32 9.44 -12.16
C ALA A 90 18.61 9.06 -11.39
N ALA A 91 19.57 9.97 -11.27
CA ALA A 91 20.80 9.76 -10.50
C ALA A 91 20.52 9.66 -8.99
N ASP A 92 19.55 10.46 -8.49
CA ASP A 92 19.10 10.37 -7.12
C ASP A 92 18.40 9.04 -6.83
N LEU A 93 17.60 8.55 -7.79
CA LEU A 93 16.95 7.24 -7.71
C LEU A 93 17.99 6.11 -7.72
N ASP A 94 19.01 6.19 -8.59
CA ASP A 94 20.10 5.20 -8.62
C ASP A 94 20.86 5.17 -7.30
N THR A 95 21.08 6.33 -6.69
CA THR A 95 21.71 6.44 -5.37
C THR A 95 20.81 5.87 -4.27
N LEU A 96 19.51 6.22 -4.29
CA LEU A 96 18.53 5.79 -3.30
C LEU A 96 18.32 4.27 -3.28
N LEU A 97 18.29 3.65 -4.46
CA LEU A 97 18.07 2.21 -4.62
C LEU A 97 19.37 1.40 -4.72
N GLY A 98 20.54 2.04 -4.54
CA GLY A 98 21.83 1.36 -4.56
C GLY A 98 21.87 0.19 -3.57
N GLU A 99 22.35 -0.98 -4.02
CA GLU A 99 22.47 -2.22 -3.23
C GLU A 99 21.12 -2.81 -2.72
N ILE A 100 19.98 -2.20 -3.05
CA ILE A 100 18.67 -2.76 -2.72
C ILE A 100 18.23 -3.71 -3.83
N CYS A 101 18.00 -4.98 -3.47
CA CYS A 101 17.49 -5.98 -4.40
C CYS A 101 15.99 -5.74 -4.65
N ILE A 102 15.66 -5.04 -5.74
CA ILE A 102 14.28 -4.64 -6.09
C ILE A 102 13.31 -5.83 -6.13
N PRO A 103 13.65 -7.01 -6.70
CA PRO A 103 12.75 -8.16 -6.69
C PRO A 103 12.46 -8.74 -5.29
N ALA A 104 13.37 -8.58 -4.33
CA ALA A 104 13.24 -9.14 -3.00
C ALA A 104 12.41 -8.26 -2.04
N VAL A 105 12.35 -6.95 -2.29
CA VAL A 105 11.76 -5.95 -1.40
C VAL A 105 10.51 -5.36 -2.02
N GLN A 106 9.44 -5.21 -1.25
CA GLN A 106 8.31 -4.40 -1.68
C GLN A 106 8.65 -2.92 -1.49
N LEU A 107 8.50 -2.12 -2.56
CA LEU A 107 8.77 -0.69 -2.54
C LEU A 107 7.46 0.12 -2.61
N THR A 108 7.40 1.21 -1.88
CA THR A 108 6.30 2.17 -1.94
C THR A 108 6.88 3.57 -2.06
N PHE A 109 6.42 4.34 -3.03
CA PHE A 109 6.86 5.73 -3.20
C PHE A 109 5.71 6.68 -2.91
N CYS A 110 5.98 7.73 -2.13
CA CYS A 110 5.04 8.78 -1.80
C CYS A 110 5.72 10.15 -1.89
N GLY A 111 4.93 11.20 -2.05
CA GLY A 111 5.40 12.58 -2.18
C GLY A 111 4.62 13.36 -3.24
N GLN A 112 4.98 14.63 -3.42
CA GLN A 112 4.23 15.51 -4.31
C GLN A 112 4.38 15.15 -5.80
N LYS A 113 5.54 14.63 -6.21
CA LYS A 113 5.86 14.25 -7.60
C LYS A 113 5.96 12.74 -7.80
N THR A 114 5.16 11.99 -7.08
CA THR A 114 5.17 10.51 -7.16
C THR A 114 4.94 10.00 -8.59
N ALA A 115 4.20 10.71 -9.43
CA ALA A 115 4.00 10.36 -10.83
C ALA A 115 5.30 10.43 -11.64
N ASP A 116 6.09 11.50 -11.47
CA ASP A 116 7.38 11.66 -12.15
C ASP A 116 8.38 10.58 -11.65
N VAL A 117 8.34 10.29 -10.34
CA VAL A 117 9.14 9.20 -9.73
C VAL A 117 8.75 7.85 -10.31
N ALA A 118 7.47 7.60 -10.57
CA ALA A 118 7.01 6.35 -11.18
C ALA A 118 7.63 6.13 -12.57
N GLU A 119 7.70 7.17 -13.40
CA GLU A 119 8.35 7.10 -14.72
C GLU A 119 9.85 6.77 -14.60
N LEU A 120 10.55 7.38 -13.64
CA LEU A 120 11.96 7.10 -13.36
C LEU A 120 12.18 5.65 -12.90
N VAL A 121 11.32 5.16 -12.01
CA VAL A 121 11.40 3.79 -11.50
C VAL A 121 11.14 2.76 -12.60
N LEU A 122 10.13 3.00 -13.45
CA LEU A 122 9.85 2.12 -14.59
C LEU A 122 11.01 2.07 -15.59
N ALA A 123 11.58 3.23 -15.92
CA ALA A 123 12.75 3.31 -16.79
C ALA A 123 13.97 2.55 -16.20
N LYS A 124 14.16 2.62 -14.88
CA LYS A 124 15.23 1.87 -14.20
C LYS A 124 15.00 0.35 -14.28
N ILE A 125 13.78 -0.12 -14.02
CA ILE A 125 13.44 -1.55 -14.11
C ILE A 125 13.68 -2.08 -15.51
N GLU A 126 13.26 -1.33 -16.54
CA GLU A 126 13.49 -1.71 -17.94
C GLU A 126 14.97 -1.72 -18.29
N LYS A 127 15.73 -0.74 -17.83
CA LYS A 127 17.18 -0.66 -18.04
C LYS A 127 17.93 -1.82 -17.40
N GLU A 128 17.50 -2.24 -16.20
CA GLU A 128 18.10 -3.37 -15.47
C GLU A 128 17.59 -4.74 -15.95
N GLY A 129 16.59 -4.77 -16.83
CA GLY A 129 16.03 -6.01 -17.38
C GLY A 129 15.29 -6.86 -16.32
N ILE A 130 14.75 -6.23 -15.28
CA ILE A 130 14.00 -6.93 -14.22
C ILE A 130 12.62 -7.28 -14.77
N ALA A 131 12.20 -8.55 -14.62
CA ALA A 131 10.89 -9.00 -15.04
C ALA A 131 9.78 -8.33 -14.20
N LYS A 132 8.72 -7.89 -14.84
CA LYS A 132 7.62 -7.15 -14.16
C LYS A 132 6.91 -8.01 -13.11
N GLU A 133 6.86 -9.31 -13.32
CA GLU A 133 6.26 -10.30 -12.41
C GLU A 133 7.01 -10.40 -11.08
N ASP A 134 8.30 -10.07 -11.08
CA ASP A 134 9.16 -10.13 -9.90
C ASP A 134 9.16 -8.83 -9.09
N VAL A 135 8.54 -7.78 -9.62
CA VAL A 135 8.55 -6.45 -9.01
C VAL A 135 7.27 -6.20 -8.21
N ARG A 136 7.42 -5.66 -7.00
CA ARG A 136 6.31 -5.25 -6.14
C ARG A 136 6.49 -3.81 -5.73
N ILE A 137 5.92 -2.92 -6.52
CA ILE A 137 6.02 -1.47 -6.30
C ILE A 137 4.64 -0.85 -6.25
N ALA A 138 4.44 0.05 -5.31
CA ALA A 138 3.24 0.86 -5.17
C ALA A 138 3.61 2.35 -5.22
N PHE A 139 2.77 3.14 -5.86
CA PHE A 139 2.90 4.59 -5.94
C PHE A 139 1.68 5.24 -5.28
N CYS A 140 1.92 6.04 -4.23
CA CYS A 140 0.88 6.77 -3.54
C CYS A 140 0.55 8.05 -4.32
N ILE A 141 -0.35 7.94 -5.30
CA ILE A 141 -0.82 9.06 -6.10
C ILE A 141 -2.24 9.38 -5.67
N ASP A 142 -2.43 10.56 -5.07
CA ASP A 142 -3.74 11.07 -4.69
C ASP A 142 -4.07 12.34 -5.49
N PRO A 143 -4.79 12.22 -6.61
CA PRO A 143 -5.16 13.36 -7.44
C PRO A 143 -6.19 14.26 -6.77
N LEU A 144 -7.01 13.73 -5.85
CA LEU A 144 -8.03 14.52 -5.16
C LEU A 144 -7.41 15.47 -4.15
N VAL A 145 -6.49 14.98 -3.33
CA VAL A 145 -5.75 15.82 -2.38
C VAL A 145 -4.93 16.87 -3.14
N LYS A 146 -4.28 16.49 -4.25
CA LYS A 146 -3.53 17.43 -5.09
C LYS A 146 -4.43 18.51 -5.68
N GLY A 147 -5.61 18.15 -6.19
CA GLY A 147 -6.61 19.09 -6.71
C GLY A 147 -7.12 20.04 -5.63
N LEU A 148 -7.41 19.56 -4.43
CA LEU A 148 -7.83 20.38 -3.29
C LEU A 148 -6.75 21.35 -2.83
N SER A 149 -5.48 20.94 -2.80
CA SER A 149 -4.35 21.77 -2.37
C SER A 149 -4.00 22.87 -3.38
N THR A 150 -4.31 22.67 -4.68
CA THR A 150 -4.05 23.62 -5.77
C THR A 150 -5.26 24.48 -6.18
N LYS A 151 -6.18 24.80 -5.24
CA LYS A 151 -7.37 25.60 -5.44
C LYS A 151 -8.42 25.00 -6.40
N GLY A 152 -8.55 23.66 -6.39
CA GLY A 152 -9.74 23.01 -6.94
C GLY A 152 -9.81 22.90 -8.46
N ASP A 153 -8.72 23.00 -9.16
CA ASP A 153 -8.69 22.85 -10.61
C ASP A 153 -8.59 21.37 -11.02
N PHE A 154 -9.69 20.64 -10.79
CA PHE A 154 -9.81 19.23 -11.18
C PHE A 154 -9.92 19.02 -12.69
N CYS A 155 -10.25 20.08 -13.43
CA CYS A 155 -10.45 20.07 -14.89
C CYS A 155 -9.20 20.51 -15.66
N SER A 156 -8.05 20.67 -15.00
CA SER A 156 -6.82 21.02 -15.70
C SER A 156 -6.26 19.82 -16.48
N PRO A 157 -5.55 20.06 -17.59
CA PRO A 157 -4.87 18.97 -18.33
C PRO A 157 -3.92 18.13 -17.48
N ASN A 158 -3.43 18.67 -16.37
CA ASN A 158 -2.60 17.97 -15.40
C ASN A 158 -3.43 17.04 -14.50
N GLY A 159 -4.68 17.39 -14.18
CA GLY A 159 -5.62 16.53 -13.46
C GLY A 159 -5.95 15.27 -14.25
N GLU A 160 -6.28 15.41 -15.53
CA GLU A 160 -6.56 14.28 -16.44
C GLU A 160 -5.36 13.34 -16.56
N LYS A 161 -4.14 13.87 -16.66
CA LYS A 161 -2.90 13.05 -16.67
C LYS A 161 -2.72 12.26 -15.37
N CYS A 162 -3.00 12.85 -14.21
CA CYS A 162 -2.92 12.15 -12.92
C CYS A 162 -3.93 11.00 -12.85
N PHE A 163 -5.17 11.19 -13.30
CA PHE A 163 -6.16 10.11 -13.36
C PHE A 163 -5.78 9.00 -14.34
N ALA A 164 -5.22 9.33 -15.50
CA ALA A 164 -4.73 8.35 -16.46
C ALA A 164 -3.55 7.52 -15.94
N GLN A 165 -2.73 8.07 -15.05
CA GLN A 165 -1.59 7.38 -14.44
C GLN A 165 -1.99 6.39 -13.34
N ILE A 166 -3.11 6.61 -12.62
CA ILE A 166 -3.60 5.68 -11.59
C ILE A 166 -3.82 4.28 -12.17
N GLY A 167 -4.36 4.18 -13.39
CA GLY A 167 -4.58 2.90 -14.06
C GLY A 167 -3.31 2.17 -14.50
N ARG A 168 -2.17 2.86 -14.57
CA ARG A 168 -0.87 2.28 -14.96
C ARG A 168 0.00 1.87 -13.77
N ALA A 169 -0.31 2.36 -12.57
CA ALA A 169 0.45 2.08 -11.35
C ALA A 169 0.12 0.71 -10.70
N HIS A 170 -0.84 -0.03 -11.28
CA HIS A 170 -1.23 -1.37 -10.87
C HIS A 170 -0.89 -2.40 -11.95
N VAL A 171 0.32 -2.37 -12.45
CA VAL A 171 0.83 -3.41 -13.36
C VAL A 171 1.73 -4.36 -12.60
#